data_7e1ce56715d98ec7a02b4e31ae3a97a5
#
_entry.id   7e1ce56715d98ec7a02b4e31ae3a97a5
#
_cell.length_a   1.000
_cell.length_b   1.000
_cell.length_c   1.000
_cell.angle_alpha   90.00
_cell.angle_beta   90.00
_cell.angle_gamma   90.00
#
_symmetry.space_group_name_H-M   'P 1'
#
loop_
_entity.id
_entity.type
_entity.pdbx_description
1 polymer ?
#
loop_
_entity_poly.entity_id
_entity_poly.type
_entity_poly.pdbx_seq_one_letter_code
_entity_poly.pdbx_strand_id
1 'polypeptide(L)'
;MNFWEKFWMMPYGKNYRGVFSGLSKQLEKYRDKVNWEEVSGNVEILWTPIMLDKFKHRLDWTKISSTSNPILLNVSNIEKFKDYWDWSELSGNRSLDLCFELIDKFVDQWGWNELINRYTGDVFDAFYSNDMQHIYSFEFLEKYLDKIPSDTLQNSRLWDKLVGIRKNEMTYKIVSGD
;
A
#
# COMPACT_ATOMS: atom_id res chain seq x y z
N MET A 1 26.91 -21.80 -9.14
CA MET A 1 26.31 -21.10 -7.96
C MET A 1 25.97 -19.70 -8.42
N ASN A 2 24.68 -19.41 -8.63
CA ASN A 2 24.22 -18.14 -9.13
C ASN A 2 24.28 -17.06 -8.01
N PHE A 3 24.07 -15.80 -8.37
CA PHE A 3 24.10 -14.68 -7.41
C PHE A 3 23.16 -14.91 -6.22
N TRP A 4 21.99 -15.48 -6.44
CA TRP A 4 20.96 -15.77 -5.45
C TRP A 4 21.36 -16.89 -4.48
N GLU A 5 21.98 -17.96 -4.95
CA GLU A 5 22.46 -19.05 -4.09
C GLU A 5 23.51 -18.56 -3.07
N LYS A 6 24.39 -17.63 -3.46
CA LYS A 6 25.33 -16.99 -2.53
C LYS A 6 24.65 -16.04 -1.55
N PHE A 7 23.56 -15.43 -1.96
CA PHE A 7 22.79 -14.49 -1.14
C PHE A 7 22.04 -15.20 -0.01
N TRP A 8 21.44 -16.37 -0.29
CA TRP A 8 20.70 -17.18 0.68
C TRP A 8 21.58 -17.90 1.71
N MET A 9 22.86 -18.06 1.47
CA MET A 9 23.80 -18.70 2.40
C MET A 9 24.34 -17.76 3.50
N MET A 10 23.85 -16.52 3.62
CA MET A 10 24.22 -15.65 4.74
C MET A 10 23.48 -16.06 6.01
N PRO A 11 24.17 -16.29 7.13
CA PRO A 11 23.56 -16.80 8.35
C PRO A 11 22.52 -15.82 8.89
N TYR A 12 21.29 -16.29 9.06
CA TYR A 12 20.24 -15.63 9.82
C TYR A 12 20.70 -15.52 11.29
N GLY A 13 21.13 -14.35 11.70
CA GLY A 13 21.45 -14.14 13.10
C GLY A 13 22.12 -12.81 13.46
N LYS A 14 21.38 -11.97 14.14
CA LYS A 14 21.85 -11.02 15.18
C LYS A 14 22.38 -9.64 14.82
N ASN A 15 22.19 -9.08 13.63
CA ASN A 15 22.35 -7.61 13.52
C ASN A 15 21.68 -7.08 12.25
N TYR A 16 20.43 -6.68 12.32
CA TYR A 16 19.72 -6.07 11.19
C TYR A 16 20.47 -4.89 10.56
N ARG A 17 21.17 -4.07 11.34
CA ARG A 17 22.02 -2.99 10.78
C ARG A 17 23.18 -3.48 9.91
N GLY A 18 23.81 -4.59 10.26
CA GLY A 18 24.91 -5.18 9.49
C GLY A 18 24.44 -5.84 8.19
N VAL A 19 23.27 -6.48 8.20
CA VAL A 19 22.68 -7.15 7.03
C VAL A 19 22.28 -6.11 5.97
N PHE A 20 21.64 -5.01 6.37
CA PHE A 20 21.23 -3.94 5.45
C PHE A 20 22.40 -3.23 4.79
N SER A 21 23.50 -2.97 5.54
CA SER A 21 24.69 -2.37 4.95
C SER A 21 25.38 -3.34 3.99
N GLY A 22 25.35 -4.62 4.27
CA GLY A 22 25.88 -5.67 3.40
C GLY A 22 25.13 -5.77 2.06
N LEU A 23 23.79 -5.83 2.10
CA LEU A 23 22.96 -5.90 0.91
C LEU A 23 23.11 -4.66 0.03
N SER A 24 23.02 -3.47 0.60
CA SER A 24 23.20 -2.22 -0.15
C SER A 24 24.55 -2.15 -0.85
N LYS A 25 25.63 -2.63 -0.20
CA LYS A 25 26.96 -2.70 -0.80
C LYS A 25 27.02 -3.74 -1.94
N GLN A 26 26.35 -4.88 -1.79
CA GLN A 26 26.31 -5.91 -2.83
C GLN A 26 25.52 -5.41 -4.06
N LEU A 27 24.37 -4.80 -3.87
CA LEU A 27 23.59 -4.19 -4.95
C LEU A 27 24.40 -3.11 -5.68
N GLU A 28 25.14 -2.27 -4.96
CA GLU A 28 26.02 -1.29 -5.57
C GLU A 28 27.14 -1.94 -6.40
N LYS A 29 27.79 -2.95 -5.83
CA LYS A 29 28.90 -3.66 -6.51
C LYS A 29 28.47 -4.31 -7.81
N TYR A 30 27.23 -4.84 -7.85
CA TYR A 30 26.72 -5.60 -8.99
C TYR A 30 25.60 -4.86 -9.74
N ARG A 31 25.47 -3.56 -9.54
CA ARG A 31 24.35 -2.72 -10.03
C ARG A 31 24.03 -2.87 -11.52
N ASP A 32 25.05 -3.16 -12.35
CA ASP A 32 24.90 -3.28 -13.81
C ASP A 32 24.68 -4.75 -14.27
N LYS A 33 24.64 -5.69 -13.30
CA LYS A 33 24.42 -7.13 -13.54
C LYS A 33 23.16 -7.66 -12.85
N VAL A 34 22.49 -6.82 -12.07
CA VAL A 34 21.30 -7.18 -11.30
C VAL A 34 20.07 -6.98 -12.17
N ASN A 35 19.14 -7.94 -12.14
CA ASN A 35 17.80 -7.74 -12.65
C ASN A 35 17.00 -6.90 -11.64
N TRP A 36 16.85 -5.61 -11.91
CA TRP A 36 16.24 -4.67 -10.98
C TRP A 36 14.74 -4.88 -10.81
N GLU A 37 14.04 -5.42 -11.81
CA GLU A 37 12.64 -5.81 -11.69
C GLU A 37 12.46 -6.92 -10.65
N GLU A 38 13.25 -8.01 -10.76
CA GLU A 38 13.22 -9.12 -9.80
C GLU A 38 13.63 -8.67 -8.39
N VAL A 39 14.67 -7.85 -8.29
CA VAL A 39 15.17 -7.34 -7.02
C VAL A 39 14.15 -6.43 -6.34
N SER A 40 13.48 -5.56 -7.09
CA SER A 40 12.46 -4.65 -6.55
C SER A 40 11.24 -5.39 -6.00
N GLY A 41 10.84 -6.48 -6.65
CA GLY A 41 9.71 -7.32 -6.22
C GLY A 41 10.07 -8.41 -5.20
N ASN A 42 11.33 -8.53 -4.81
CA ASN A 42 11.75 -9.58 -3.89
C ASN A 42 11.34 -9.26 -2.44
N VAL A 43 10.39 -10.02 -1.90
CA VAL A 43 9.81 -9.84 -0.55
C VAL A 43 10.83 -10.07 0.59
N GLU A 44 11.93 -10.79 0.30
CA GLU A 44 13.00 -11.02 1.27
C GLU A 44 13.90 -9.79 1.44
N ILE A 45 13.82 -8.84 0.52
CA ILE A 45 14.58 -7.60 0.62
C ILE A 45 13.78 -6.60 1.43
N LEU A 46 14.21 -6.38 2.66
CA LEU A 46 13.66 -5.30 3.46
C LEU A 46 14.23 -3.96 2.98
N TRP A 47 13.56 -3.37 2.01
CA TRP A 47 13.89 -2.06 1.51
C TRP A 47 13.80 -0.99 2.61
N THR A 48 14.77 -0.10 2.64
CA THR A 48 14.80 1.05 3.55
C THR A 48 14.76 2.35 2.75
N PRO A 49 14.32 3.48 3.34
CA PRO A 49 14.31 4.77 2.66
C PRO A 49 15.68 5.20 2.12
N ILE A 50 16.76 4.79 2.80
CA ILE A 50 18.14 5.05 2.35
C ILE A 50 18.46 4.25 1.08
N MET A 51 18.04 2.99 1.03
CA MET A 51 18.23 2.15 -0.16
C MET A 51 17.39 2.64 -1.33
N LEU A 52 16.14 3.01 -1.08
CA LEU A 52 15.28 3.61 -2.11
C LEU A 52 15.94 4.86 -2.71
N ASP A 53 16.41 5.78 -1.87
CA ASP A 53 17.05 7.01 -2.34
C ASP A 53 18.30 6.74 -3.19
N LYS A 54 19.08 5.75 -2.77
CA LYS A 54 20.30 5.35 -3.48
C LYS A 54 20.03 4.72 -4.84
N PHE A 55 18.98 3.92 -4.95
CA PHE A 55 18.69 3.13 -6.15
C PHE A 55 17.43 3.57 -6.92
N LYS A 56 16.83 4.71 -6.56
CA LYS A 56 15.54 5.19 -7.07
C LYS A 56 15.39 5.20 -8.60
N HIS A 57 16.48 5.42 -9.33
CA HIS A 57 16.45 5.45 -10.79
C HIS A 57 16.61 4.07 -11.46
N ARG A 58 16.77 3.00 -10.66
CA ARG A 58 16.94 1.63 -11.13
C ARG A 58 15.81 0.71 -10.68
N LEU A 59 15.12 1.11 -9.62
CA LEU A 59 14.03 0.32 -9.04
C LEU A 59 12.82 0.27 -9.96
N ASP A 60 12.17 -0.87 -10.00
CA ASP A 60 10.81 -1.01 -10.49
C ASP A 60 9.84 -0.51 -9.40
N TRP A 61 9.35 0.70 -9.58
CA TRP A 61 8.48 1.35 -8.61
C TRP A 61 7.07 0.76 -8.53
N THR A 62 6.58 0.08 -9.57
CA THR A 62 5.35 -0.71 -9.52
C THR A 62 5.47 -1.81 -8.45
N LYS A 63 6.60 -2.54 -8.46
CA LYS A 63 6.89 -3.57 -7.44
C LYS A 63 7.10 -2.98 -6.04
N ILE A 64 7.78 -1.85 -5.94
CA ILE A 64 8.00 -1.17 -4.65
C ILE A 64 6.68 -0.64 -4.09
N SER A 65 5.79 -0.12 -4.92
CA SER A 65 4.48 0.43 -4.51
C SER A 65 3.50 -0.65 -4.02
N SER A 66 3.64 -1.88 -4.50
CA SER A 66 2.85 -3.03 -4.05
C SER A 66 3.43 -3.75 -2.81
N THR A 67 4.51 -3.23 -2.22
CA THR A 67 5.16 -3.85 -1.04
C THR A 67 4.25 -3.86 0.19
N SER A 68 4.43 -4.84 1.07
CA SER A 68 3.83 -4.86 2.41
C SER A 68 4.75 -4.32 3.51
N ASN A 69 5.87 -3.68 3.14
CA ASN A 69 6.88 -3.20 4.08
C ASN A 69 6.43 -1.91 4.81
N PRO A 70 6.07 -1.96 6.11
CA PRO A 70 5.56 -0.80 6.85
C PRO A 70 6.62 0.29 7.06
N ILE A 71 7.90 -0.04 6.94
CA ILE A 71 8.98 0.95 7.03
C ILE A 71 8.90 1.94 5.87
N LEU A 72 8.43 1.50 4.71
CA LEU A 72 8.29 2.33 3.52
C LEU A 72 6.94 3.04 3.45
N LEU A 73 5.88 2.37 3.87
CA LEU A 73 4.50 2.81 3.73
C LEU A 73 4.10 3.77 4.88
N ASN A 74 4.72 4.94 4.91
CA ASN A 74 4.36 6.02 5.84
C ASN A 74 4.38 7.37 5.13
N VAL A 75 3.68 8.35 5.68
CA VAL A 75 3.47 9.68 5.09
C VAL A 75 4.78 10.34 4.65
N SER A 76 5.82 10.28 5.49
CA SER A 76 7.12 10.92 5.20
C SER A 76 7.81 10.31 3.97
N ASN A 77 7.77 8.98 3.83
CA ASN A 77 8.38 8.32 2.67
C ASN A 77 7.52 8.48 1.41
N ILE A 78 6.19 8.45 1.55
CA ILE A 78 5.28 8.71 0.42
C ILE A 78 5.55 10.10 -0.13
N GLU A 79 5.68 11.10 0.73
CA GLU A 79 6.02 12.47 0.33
C GLU A 79 7.42 12.56 -0.30
N LYS A 80 8.41 11.94 0.33
CA LYS A 80 9.81 12.00 -0.14
C LYS A 80 9.96 11.42 -1.54
N PHE A 81 9.23 10.37 -1.87
CA PHE A 81 9.33 9.65 -3.14
C PHE A 81 8.08 9.84 -4.03
N LYS A 82 7.31 10.91 -3.83
CA LYS A 82 6.03 11.16 -4.51
C LYS A 82 6.09 11.07 -6.05
N ASP A 83 7.22 11.45 -6.63
CA ASP A 83 7.44 11.46 -8.08
C ASP A 83 7.88 10.08 -8.64
N TYR A 84 8.03 9.09 -7.77
CA TYR A 84 8.47 7.74 -8.13
C TYR A 84 7.38 6.68 -7.91
N TRP A 85 6.51 6.84 -6.89
CA TRP A 85 5.46 5.87 -6.61
C TRP A 85 4.57 5.62 -7.83
N ASP A 86 4.26 4.35 -8.08
CA ASP A 86 3.11 3.97 -8.89
C ASP A 86 1.85 4.20 -8.04
N TRP A 87 1.16 5.29 -8.30
CA TRP A 87 0.02 5.69 -7.49
C TRP A 87 -1.19 4.77 -7.64
N SER A 88 -1.34 4.06 -8.77
CA SER A 88 -2.37 3.04 -8.93
C SER A 88 -2.13 1.86 -7.99
N GLU A 89 -0.91 1.31 -8.02
CA GLU A 89 -0.51 0.23 -7.11
C GLU A 89 -0.59 0.66 -5.64
N LEU A 90 -0.11 1.87 -5.33
CA LEU A 90 -0.14 2.40 -3.97
C LEU A 90 -1.57 2.59 -3.46
N SER A 91 -2.51 3.02 -4.32
CA SER A 91 -3.94 3.19 -3.99
C SER A 91 -4.61 1.87 -3.67
N GLY A 92 -4.25 0.80 -4.36
CA GLY A 92 -4.72 -0.56 -4.09
C GLY A 92 -4.02 -1.26 -2.93
N ASN A 93 -2.90 -0.71 -2.43
CA ASN A 93 -2.06 -1.37 -1.44
C ASN A 93 -2.70 -1.38 -0.04
N ARG A 94 -3.11 -2.55 0.43
CA ARG A 94 -3.79 -2.74 1.72
C ARG A 94 -2.89 -2.55 2.94
N SER A 95 -1.57 -2.63 2.75
CA SER A 95 -0.59 -2.44 3.82
C SER A 95 -0.30 -0.96 4.09
N LEU A 96 -0.76 -0.06 3.22
CA LEU A 96 -0.69 1.38 3.43
C LEU A 96 -1.82 1.80 4.38
N ASP A 97 -1.45 2.37 5.51
CA ASP A 97 -2.38 3.02 6.43
C ASP A 97 -2.83 4.36 5.83
N LEU A 98 -4.11 4.43 5.43
CA LEU A 98 -4.72 5.61 4.84
C LEU A 98 -5.48 6.40 5.91
N CYS A 99 -5.22 7.69 5.93
CA CYS A 99 -6.01 8.67 6.69
C CYS A 99 -6.44 9.82 5.77
N PHE A 100 -7.43 10.59 6.18
CA PHE A 100 -7.91 11.74 5.39
C PHE A 100 -6.80 12.74 5.09
N GLU A 101 -5.89 12.98 6.03
CA GLU A 101 -4.76 13.88 5.82
C GLU A 101 -3.86 13.44 4.67
N LEU A 102 -3.55 12.14 4.60
CA LEU A 102 -2.74 11.58 3.51
C LEU A 102 -3.49 11.64 2.18
N ILE A 103 -4.79 11.35 2.18
CA ILE A 103 -5.62 11.39 0.97
C ILE A 103 -5.71 12.82 0.45
N ASP A 104 -5.99 13.80 1.32
CA ASP A 104 -6.07 15.22 0.95
C ASP A 104 -4.76 15.74 0.37
N LYS A 105 -3.64 15.33 0.97
CA LYS A 105 -2.32 15.80 0.57
C LYS A 105 -1.96 15.43 -0.87
N PHE A 106 -2.47 14.29 -1.34
CA PHE A 106 -2.16 13.74 -2.66
C PHE A 106 -3.44 13.46 -3.48
N VAL A 107 -4.47 14.27 -3.28
CA VAL A 107 -5.82 14.05 -3.81
C VAL A 107 -5.87 13.82 -5.33
N ASP A 108 -5.00 14.46 -6.08
CA ASP A 108 -4.93 14.34 -7.53
C ASP A 108 -4.00 13.22 -8.04
N GLN A 109 -3.35 12.50 -7.12
CA GLN A 109 -2.43 11.42 -7.46
C GLN A 109 -3.08 10.03 -7.32
N TRP A 110 -4.06 9.90 -6.41
CA TRP A 110 -4.68 8.62 -6.11
C TRP A 110 -5.41 8.04 -7.32
N GLY A 111 -5.23 6.74 -7.53
CA GLY A 111 -6.11 5.92 -8.38
C GLY A 111 -7.42 5.69 -7.65
N TRP A 112 -8.43 6.49 -7.94
CA TRP A 112 -9.69 6.45 -7.20
C TRP A 112 -10.45 5.15 -7.35
N ASN A 113 -10.34 4.50 -8.52
CA ASN A 113 -10.94 3.19 -8.74
C ASN A 113 -10.30 2.13 -7.82
N GLU A 114 -8.98 2.10 -7.71
CA GLU A 114 -8.23 1.20 -6.84
C GLU A 114 -8.51 1.52 -5.38
N LEU A 115 -8.58 2.80 -5.02
CA LEU A 115 -8.82 3.25 -3.66
C LEU A 115 -10.18 2.78 -3.12
N ILE A 116 -11.26 2.95 -3.89
CA ILE A 116 -12.61 2.54 -3.49
C ILE A 116 -12.86 1.03 -3.56
N ASN A 117 -11.96 0.29 -4.19
CA ASN A 117 -12.02 -1.17 -4.33
C ASN A 117 -11.01 -1.93 -3.48
N ARG A 118 -10.18 -1.23 -2.70
CA ARG A 118 -9.10 -1.86 -1.93
C ARG A 118 -9.61 -2.71 -0.74
N TYR A 119 -10.84 -2.50 -0.28
CA TYR A 119 -11.49 -3.32 0.75
C TYR A 119 -11.94 -4.67 0.18
N THR A 120 -11.64 -5.78 0.86
CA THR A 120 -11.97 -7.13 0.37
C THR A 120 -13.34 -7.62 0.74
N GLY A 121 -14.02 -6.98 1.66
CA GLY A 121 -15.34 -7.44 2.12
C GLY A 121 -15.35 -8.74 2.93
N ASP A 122 -14.21 -9.40 3.12
CA ASP A 122 -14.14 -10.56 3.99
C ASP A 122 -14.37 -10.15 5.43
N VAL A 123 -15.31 -10.83 6.09
CA VAL A 123 -15.70 -10.56 7.49
C VAL A 123 -14.48 -10.63 8.42
N PHE A 124 -13.48 -11.42 8.07
CA PHE A 124 -12.21 -11.52 8.79
C PHE A 124 -11.35 -10.27 8.66
N ASP A 125 -11.26 -9.66 7.48
CA ASP A 125 -10.51 -8.42 7.28
C ASP A 125 -11.15 -7.24 8.02
N ALA A 126 -12.49 -7.21 8.13
CA ALA A 126 -13.22 -6.18 8.87
C ALA A 126 -12.93 -6.20 10.38
N PHE A 127 -12.57 -7.36 10.94
CA PHE A 127 -12.23 -7.49 12.36
C PHE A 127 -10.77 -7.10 12.68
N TYR A 128 -9.87 -7.21 11.70
CA TYR A 128 -8.43 -7.00 11.91
C TYR A 128 -7.89 -5.68 11.37
N SER A 129 -8.60 -5.01 10.44
CA SER A 129 -8.19 -3.70 9.93
C SER A 129 -9.08 -2.61 10.54
N ASN A 130 -8.67 -2.06 11.68
CA ASN A 130 -9.29 -0.86 12.27
C ASN A 130 -9.30 0.32 11.27
N ASP A 131 -8.39 0.34 10.33
CA ASP A 131 -8.14 1.44 9.40
C ASP A 131 -9.21 1.59 8.32
N MET A 132 -9.78 0.46 7.89
CA MET A 132 -10.78 0.46 6.81
C MET A 132 -12.16 1.00 7.26
N GLN A 133 -12.42 1.01 8.56
CA GLN A 133 -13.70 1.53 9.08
C GLN A 133 -13.82 3.05 8.93
N HIS A 134 -12.70 3.77 9.01
CA HIS A 134 -12.69 5.23 8.95
C HIS A 134 -12.78 5.76 7.51
N ILE A 135 -12.13 5.09 6.56
CA ILE A 135 -12.07 5.55 5.17
C ILE A 135 -13.35 5.21 4.42
N TYR A 136 -13.88 3.97 4.52
CA TYR A 136 -15.11 3.60 3.84
C TYR A 136 -16.34 4.01 4.65
N SER A 137 -16.61 5.30 4.67
CA SER A 137 -17.70 5.97 5.37
C SER A 137 -18.49 6.88 4.44
N PHE A 138 -19.69 7.31 4.86
CA PHE A 138 -20.45 8.32 4.13
C PHE A 138 -19.70 9.65 4.07
N GLU A 139 -18.95 10.01 5.12
CA GLU A 139 -18.09 11.20 5.13
C GLU A 139 -17.02 11.13 4.02
N PHE A 140 -16.36 9.97 3.83
CA PHE A 140 -15.43 9.77 2.75
C PHE A 140 -16.11 9.94 1.38
N LEU A 141 -17.28 9.29 1.19
CA LEU A 141 -18.01 9.40 -0.07
C LEU A 141 -18.39 10.84 -0.38
N GLU A 142 -18.97 11.56 0.60
CA GLU A 142 -19.40 12.95 0.42
C GLU A 142 -18.22 13.88 0.12
N LYS A 143 -17.09 13.68 0.80
CA LYS A 143 -15.90 14.51 0.64
C LYS A 143 -15.21 14.36 -0.72
N TYR A 144 -15.23 13.16 -1.29
CA TYR A 144 -14.48 12.84 -2.51
C TYR A 144 -15.36 12.40 -3.68
N LEU A 145 -16.65 12.66 -3.62
CA LEU A 145 -17.60 12.24 -4.65
C LEU A 145 -17.23 12.74 -6.05
N ASP A 146 -16.70 13.94 -6.15
CA ASP A 146 -16.25 14.57 -7.39
C ASP A 146 -14.96 13.94 -8.00
N LYS A 147 -14.22 13.21 -7.17
CA LYS A 147 -13.00 12.50 -7.59
C LYS A 147 -13.25 11.05 -7.98
N ILE A 148 -14.32 10.45 -7.44
CA ILE A 148 -14.67 9.05 -7.68
C ILE A 148 -15.35 8.93 -9.04
N PRO A 149 -14.88 8.03 -9.93
CA PRO A 149 -15.53 7.81 -11.22
C PRO A 149 -16.95 7.30 -11.03
N SER A 150 -17.94 7.96 -11.63
CA SER A 150 -19.37 7.68 -11.43
C SER A 150 -19.81 6.31 -11.97
N ASP A 151 -19.14 5.82 -13.00
CA ASP A 151 -19.41 4.53 -13.62
C ASP A 151 -18.89 3.34 -12.77
N THR A 152 -17.92 3.58 -11.91
CA THR A 152 -17.32 2.55 -11.05
C THR A 152 -17.91 2.53 -9.63
N LEU A 153 -18.43 3.66 -9.15
CA LEU A 153 -18.91 3.79 -7.78
C LEU A 153 -19.93 2.73 -7.38
N GLN A 154 -20.97 2.54 -8.18
CA GLN A 154 -22.09 1.62 -7.87
C GLN A 154 -21.67 0.15 -7.78
N ASN A 155 -20.57 -0.23 -8.42
CA ASN A 155 -20.02 -1.57 -8.42
C ASN A 155 -18.77 -1.69 -7.52
N SER A 156 -18.51 -0.67 -6.70
CA SER A 156 -17.34 -0.62 -5.84
C SER A 156 -17.58 -1.25 -4.48
N ARG A 157 -16.51 -1.68 -3.84
CA ARG A 157 -16.54 -2.19 -2.48
C ARG A 157 -16.90 -1.10 -1.45
N LEU A 158 -16.56 0.15 -1.73
CA LEU A 158 -17.03 1.28 -0.95
C LEU A 158 -18.57 1.31 -0.92
N TRP A 159 -19.20 1.25 -2.10
CA TRP A 159 -20.66 1.28 -2.21
C TRP A 159 -21.32 0.11 -1.50
N ASP A 160 -20.83 -1.10 -1.71
CA ASP A 160 -21.34 -2.32 -1.04
C ASP A 160 -21.31 -2.17 0.49
N LYS A 161 -20.23 -1.64 1.03
CA LYS A 161 -20.11 -1.40 2.47
C LYS A 161 -21.11 -0.36 2.96
N LEU A 162 -21.25 0.77 2.26
CA LEU A 162 -22.18 1.84 2.66
C LEU A 162 -23.64 1.39 2.60
N VAL A 163 -24.01 0.63 1.55
CA VAL A 163 -25.34 0.02 1.45
C VAL A 163 -25.58 -0.98 2.59
N GLY A 164 -24.58 -1.79 2.93
CA GLY A 164 -24.63 -2.72 4.07
C GLY A 164 -24.84 -2.00 5.41
N ILE A 165 -24.13 -0.91 5.66
CA ILE A 165 -24.30 -0.08 6.86
C ILE A 165 -25.73 0.45 6.92
N ARG A 166 -26.23 1.05 5.83
CA ARG A 166 -27.59 1.61 5.78
C ARG A 166 -28.67 0.57 5.99
N LYS A 167 -28.51 -0.59 5.38
CA LYS A 167 -29.42 -1.72 5.57
C LYS A 167 -29.49 -2.17 7.03
N ASN A 168 -28.36 -2.29 7.69
CA ASN A 168 -28.27 -2.68 9.11
C ASN A 168 -28.95 -1.63 10.02
N GLU A 169 -28.72 -0.35 9.78
CA GLU A 169 -29.38 0.74 10.51
C GLU A 169 -30.91 0.69 10.38
N MET A 170 -31.40 0.47 9.16
CA MET A 170 -32.84 0.35 8.92
C MET A 170 -33.43 -0.88 9.60
N THR A 171 -32.74 -2.02 9.55
CA THR A 171 -33.18 -3.25 10.21
C THR A 171 -33.23 -3.04 11.72
N TYR A 172 -32.23 -2.39 12.32
CA TYR A 172 -32.21 -2.08 13.74
C TYR A 172 -33.41 -1.22 14.15
N LYS A 173 -33.71 -0.14 13.42
CA LYS A 173 -34.86 0.72 13.69
C LYS A 173 -36.20 -0.02 13.62
N ILE A 174 -36.36 -0.91 12.67
CA ILE A 174 -37.58 -1.74 12.54
C ILE A 174 -37.73 -2.67 13.75
N VAL A 175 -36.63 -3.26 14.23
CA VAL A 175 -36.65 -4.22 15.36
C VAL A 175 -36.80 -3.51 16.70
N SER A 176 -36.19 -2.33 16.87
CA SER A 176 -36.30 -1.54 18.12
C SER A 176 -37.61 -0.79 18.27
N GLY A 177 -38.36 -0.63 17.17
CA GLY A 177 -39.64 0.11 17.19
C GLY A 177 -39.50 1.61 17.22
N ASP A 178 -38.31 2.13 16.82
CA ASP A 178 -38.01 3.57 16.69
C ASP A 178 -38.41 4.10 15.30
#